data_580df084171c2a1667c44ea013259b2b
#
_entry.id   580df084171c2a1667c44ea013259b2b
#
_cell.length_a   1.000
_cell.length_b   1.000
_cell.length_c   1.000
_cell.angle_alpha   90.00
_cell.angle_beta   90.00
_cell.angle_gamma   90.00
#
_symmetry.space_group_name_H-M   'P 1'
#
loop_
_entity.id
_entity.type
_entity.pdbx_description
1 polymer ?
#
loop_
_entity_poly.entity_id
_entity_poly.type
_entity_poly.pdbx_seq_one_letter_code
_entity_poly.pdbx_strand_id
1 'polypeptide(L)'
;RFLPATASGIRGAGDYHQSISRVALCAGAGDSLLSAPDVLGADVYITSDLRHHPASESRENARVSGGPALLDISHWAAEWLWLDVAATQLREALPGVTVSVSELRTDPWDFALV
;
A
#
# COMPACT_ATOMS: atom_id res chain seq x y z
N ARG A 1 -0.29 -3.77 14.88
CA ARG A 1 0.22 -2.66 14.06
C ARG A 1 1.46 -3.16 13.32
N PHE A 2 1.36 -3.34 12.01
CA PHE A 2 2.45 -3.93 11.21
C PHE A 2 3.31 -2.85 10.53
N LEU A 3 2.69 -1.75 10.08
CA LEU A 3 3.39 -0.67 9.39
C LEU A 3 4.12 0.25 10.39
N PRO A 4 5.34 0.71 10.08
CA PRO A 4 5.98 1.77 10.82
C PRO A 4 5.15 3.06 10.70
N ALA A 5 5.25 3.91 11.73
CA ALA A 5 4.56 5.20 11.72
C ALA A 5 5.23 6.14 10.69
N THR A 6 4.41 6.80 9.88
CA THR A 6 4.84 7.77 8.87
C THR A 6 4.01 9.05 8.98
N ALA A 7 4.54 10.15 8.49
CA ALA A 7 3.81 11.42 8.46
C ALA A 7 2.54 11.34 7.60
N SER A 8 2.59 10.67 6.45
CA SER A 8 1.45 10.51 5.54
C SER A 8 0.38 9.52 6.04
N GLY A 9 0.74 8.61 6.95
CA GLY A 9 -0.19 7.61 7.49
C GLY A 9 -0.81 6.71 6.41
N ILE A 10 -2.09 6.37 6.60
CA ILE A 10 -2.91 5.63 5.63
C ILE A 10 -4.11 6.50 5.26
N ARG A 11 -4.31 6.73 3.99
CA ARG A 11 -5.48 7.43 3.46
C ARG A 11 -6.49 6.41 2.94
N GLY A 12 -7.76 6.60 3.28
CA GLY A 12 -8.84 5.71 2.84
C GLY A 12 -9.89 6.44 2.02
N ALA A 13 -10.43 5.79 0.99
CA ALA A 13 -11.58 6.24 0.23
C ALA A 13 -12.58 5.08 0.10
N GLY A 14 -13.77 5.26 0.65
CA GLY A 14 -14.82 4.24 0.74
C GLY A 14 -15.56 4.32 2.06
N ASP A 15 -16.40 3.33 2.36
CA ASP A 15 -17.05 3.20 3.66
C ASP A 15 -16.11 2.48 4.63
N TYR A 16 -15.78 3.15 5.74
CA TYR A 16 -14.90 2.59 6.77
C TYR A 16 -15.45 1.28 7.37
N HIS A 17 -16.75 1.11 7.39
CA HIS A 17 -17.42 -0.06 8.00
C HIS A 17 -17.85 -1.14 6.98
N GLN A 18 -17.48 -0.98 5.69
CA GLN A 18 -17.85 -2.01 4.72
C GLN A 18 -17.19 -3.35 5.03
N SER A 19 -17.91 -4.43 4.75
CA SER A 19 -17.35 -5.79 4.86
C SER A 19 -16.37 -6.05 3.73
N ILE A 20 -15.23 -6.64 4.05
CA ILE A 20 -14.17 -6.98 3.09
C ILE A 20 -14.01 -8.50 3.05
N SER A 21 -14.11 -9.07 1.86
CA SER A 21 -13.86 -10.49 1.57
C SER A 21 -12.72 -10.67 0.57
N ARG A 22 -12.61 -9.73 -0.39
CA ARG A 22 -11.60 -9.78 -1.45
C ARG A 22 -10.73 -8.54 -1.40
N VAL A 23 -9.42 -8.76 -1.29
CA VAL A 23 -8.41 -7.71 -1.25
C VAL A 23 -7.57 -7.78 -2.52
N ALA A 24 -7.45 -6.68 -3.24
CA ALA A 24 -6.43 -6.49 -4.26
C ALA A 24 -5.25 -5.73 -3.63
N LEU A 25 -4.05 -6.14 -3.95
CA LEU A 25 -2.82 -5.56 -3.41
C LEU A 25 -1.83 -5.31 -4.55
N CYS A 26 -1.28 -4.10 -4.58
CA CYS A 26 -0.12 -3.76 -5.39
C CYS A 26 0.94 -3.11 -4.50
N ALA A 27 2.11 -3.72 -4.40
CA ALA A 27 3.24 -3.11 -3.73
C ALA A 27 3.74 -1.90 -4.55
N GLY A 28 3.96 -0.78 -3.87
CA GLY A 28 4.37 0.47 -4.51
C GLY A 28 3.23 1.23 -5.20
N ALA A 29 3.55 2.06 -6.18
CA ALA A 29 2.61 2.95 -6.86
C ALA A 29 1.67 2.19 -7.82
N GLY A 30 0.39 2.15 -7.50
CA GLY A 30 -0.61 1.33 -8.19
C GLY A 30 -1.68 2.07 -8.98
N ASP A 31 -1.49 3.34 -9.31
CA ASP A 31 -2.42 4.14 -10.11
C ASP A 31 -2.86 3.46 -11.41
N SER A 32 -1.90 2.88 -12.12
CA SER A 32 -2.12 2.27 -13.44
C SER A 32 -2.99 1.01 -13.39
N LEU A 33 -3.18 0.43 -12.21
CA LEU A 33 -3.96 -0.79 -12.01
C LEU A 33 -5.40 -0.54 -11.54
N LEU A 34 -5.80 0.70 -11.30
CA LEU A 34 -7.13 1.04 -10.81
C LEU A 34 -8.28 0.55 -11.70
N SER A 35 -8.02 0.37 -13.00
CA SER A 35 -8.98 -0.19 -13.96
C SER A 35 -8.78 -1.68 -14.28
N ALA A 36 -7.83 -2.34 -13.63
CA ALA A 36 -7.59 -3.76 -13.85
C ALA A 36 -8.78 -4.60 -13.35
N PRO A 37 -9.19 -5.65 -14.07
CA PRO A 37 -10.35 -6.48 -13.69
C PRO A 37 -10.26 -7.04 -12.27
N ASP A 38 -9.08 -7.49 -11.83
CA ASP A 38 -8.87 -8.03 -10.49
C ASP A 38 -9.05 -6.96 -9.39
N VAL A 39 -8.66 -5.71 -9.70
CA VAL A 39 -8.86 -4.57 -8.79
C VAL A 39 -10.33 -4.18 -8.75
N LEU A 40 -10.98 -4.06 -9.91
CA LEU A 40 -12.41 -3.71 -9.98
C LEU A 40 -13.31 -4.77 -9.33
N GLY A 41 -12.90 -6.03 -9.31
CA GLY A 41 -13.62 -7.11 -8.65
C GLY A 41 -13.31 -7.29 -7.17
N ALA A 42 -12.46 -6.47 -6.58
CA ALA A 42 -12.14 -6.51 -5.16
C ALA A 42 -13.06 -5.61 -4.32
N ASP A 43 -13.11 -5.85 -3.01
CA ASP A 43 -13.81 -4.99 -2.04
C ASP A 43 -12.92 -3.83 -1.59
N VAL A 44 -11.61 -4.05 -1.56
CA VAL A 44 -10.61 -3.04 -1.24
C VAL A 44 -9.36 -3.23 -2.10
N TYR A 45 -8.80 -2.12 -2.53
CA TYR A 45 -7.50 -2.06 -3.19
C TYR A 45 -6.50 -1.33 -2.32
N ILE A 46 -5.41 -2.02 -1.97
CA ILE A 46 -4.32 -1.49 -1.14
C ILE A 46 -3.11 -1.24 -2.02
N THR A 47 -2.62 -0.01 -2.03
CA THR A 47 -1.46 0.40 -2.84
C THR A 47 -0.83 1.66 -2.24
N SER A 48 0.10 2.27 -2.95
CA SER A 48 0.78 3.51 -2.56
C SER A 48 0.75 4.55 -3.69
N ASP A 49 1.00 5.81 -3.33
CA ASP A 49 1.20 6.93 -4.25
C ASP A 49 0.05 7.17 -5.22
N LEU A 50 -1.18 6.96 -4.77
CA LEU A 50 -2.35 7.29 -5.56
C LEU A 50 -2.45 8.81 -5.75
N ARG A 51 -2.41 9.25 -7.01
CA ARG A 51 -2.62 10.64 -7.38
C ARG A 51 -4.09 11.01 -7.28
N HIS A 52 -4.36 12.31 -7.08
CA HIS A 52 -5.71 12.83 -6.86
C HIS A 52 -6.71 12.42 -7.95
N HIS A 53 -6.40 12.68 -9.22
CA HIS A 53 -7.35 12.44 -10.31
C HIS A 53 -7.69 10.96 -10.50
N PRO A 54 -6.72 10.02 -10.60
CA PRO A 54 -7.02 8.60 -10.71
C PRO A 54 -7.80 8.05 -9.50
N ALA A 55 -7.46 8.47 -8.29
CA ALA A 55 -8.18 8.06 -7.09
C ALA A 55 -9.61 8.61 -7.06
N SER A 56 -9.81 9.88 -7.45
CA SER A 56 -11.12 10.51 -7.54
C SER A 56 -12.02 9.82 -8.56
N GLU A 57 -11.49 9.56 -9.76
CA GLU A 57 -12.20 8.86 -10.82
C GLU A 57 -12.60 7.44 -10.40
N SER A 58 -11.67 6.68 -9.81
CA SER A 58 -11.95 5.34 -9.29
C SER A 58 -13.05 5.36 -8.23
N ARG A 59 -13.01 6.34 -7.31
CA ARG A 59 -14.03 6.50 -6.28
C ARG A 59 -15.40 6.82 -6.87
N GLU A 60 -15.49 7.74 -7.83
CA GLU A 60 -16.78 8.09 -8.47
C GLU A 60 -17.34 6.90 -9.26
N ASN A 61 -16.51 6.18 -9.98
CA ASN A 61 -16.91 4.96 -10.69
C ASN A 61 -17.43 3.89 -9.71
N ALA A 62 -16.76 3.70 -8.58
CA ALA A 62 -17.20 2.76 -7.55
C ALA A 62 -18.58 3.10 -6.96
N ARG A 63 -18.93 4.39 -6.86
CA ARG A 63 -20.25 4.84 -6.39
C ARG A 63 -21.37 4.57 -7.38
N VAL A 64 -21.06 4.59 -8.67
CA VAL A 64 -22.06 4.43 -9.75
C VAL A 64 -22.23 2.96 -10.13
N SER A 65 -21.12 2.24 -10.26
CA SER A 65 -21.09 0.90 -10.86
C SER A 65 -20.58 -0.19 -9.92
N GLY A 66 -20.25 0.16 -8.68
CA GLY A 66 -19.52 -0.72 -7.79
C GLY A 66 -18.03 -0.68 -8.06
N GLY A 67 -17.23 -1.09 -7.08
CA GLY A 67 -15.78 -1.10 -7.17
C GLY A 67 -15.14 -1.05 -5.77
N PRO A 68 -13.82 -1.13 -5.68
CA PRO A 68 -13.13 -1.23 -4.40
C PRO A 68 -13.12 0.08 -3.61
N ALA A 69 -13.10 -0.03 -2.29
CA ALA A 69 -12.51 1.00 -1.46
C ALA A 69 -11.02 1.11 -1.77
N LEU A 70 -10.44 2.29 -1.58
CA LEU A 70 -9.00 2.51 -1.77
C LEU A 70 -8.33 2.70 -0.41
N LEU A 71 -7.22 2.02 -0.20
CA LEU A 71 -6.29 2.29 0.89
C LEU A 71 -4.93 2.65 0.28
N ASP A 72 -4.57 3.90 0.43
CA ASP A 72 -3.29 4.45 0.00
C ASP A 72 -2.35 4.55 1.19
N ILE A 73 -1.36 3.68 1.23
CA ILE A 73 -0.40 3.56 2.34
C ILE A 73 0.91 4.25 1.97
N SER A 74 1.69 4.66 2.98
CA SER A 74 3.01 5.20 2.71
C SER A 74 3.85 4.20 1.95
N HIS A 75 4.41 4.60 0.81
CA HIS A 75 5.25 3.77 -0.05
C HIS A 75 6.42 3.18 0.74
N TRP A 76 7.18 4.03 1.42
CA TRP A 76 8.28 3.60 2.27
C TRP A 76 7.86 2.58 3.33
N ALA A 77 6.74 2.81 4.03
CA ALA A 77 6.25 1.90 5.07
C ALA A 77 5.80 0.55 4.50
N ALA A 78 5.22 0.54 3.29
CA ALA A 78 4.81 -0.67 2.60
C ALA A 78 6.02 -1.54 2.20
N GLU A 79 7.05 -0.91 1.65
CA GLU A 79 8.29 -1.59 1.25
C GLU A 79 9.12 -2.05 2.45
N TRP A 80 9.07 -1.31 3.56
CA TRP A 80 9.73 -1.71 4.81
C TRP A 80 9.33 -3.12 5.27
N LEU A 81 8.09 -3.51 5.08
CA LEU A 81 7.60 -4.84 5.48
C LEU A 81 8.33 -5.99 4.79
N TRP A 82 8.88 -5.75 3.61
CA TRP A 82 9.62 -6.75 2.85
C TRP A 82 11.02 -6.99 3.40
N LEU A 83 11.65 -6.02 4.08
CA LEU A 83 13.07 -6.06 4.43
C LEU A 83 13.44 -7.24 5.32
N ASP A 84 12.66 -7.55 6.35
CA ASP A 84 12.94 -8.67 7.24
C ASP A 84 12.77 -10.02 6.53
N VAL A 85 11.77 -10.14 5.67
CA VAL A 85 11.54 -11.34 4.86
C VAL A 85 12.68 -11.54 3.87
N ALA A 86 13.07 -10.49 3.16
CA ALA A 86 14.19 -10.51 2.22
C ALA A 86 15.51 -10.86 2.93
N ALA A 87 15.77 -10.23 4.08
CA ALA A 87 16.98 -10.52 4.86
C ALA A 87 17.05 -11.98 5.31
N THR A 88 15.91 -12.54 5.71
CA THR A 88 15.83 -13.96 6.10
C THR A 88 16.14 -14.87 4.92
N GLN A 89 15.52 -14.65 3.77
CA GLN A 89 15.78 -15.42 2.56
C GLN A 89 17.23 -15.31 2.10
N LEU A 90 17.83 -14.12 2.18
CA LEU A 90 19.24 -13.93 1.83
C LEU A 90 20.20 -14.66 2.79
N ARG A 91 19.92 -14.63 4.09
CA ARG A 91 20.74 -15.38 5.09
C ARG A 91 20.71 -16.88 4.84
N GLU A 92 19.55 -17.41 4.48
CA GLU A 92 19.39 -18.83 4.12
C GLU A 92 20.10 -19.20 2.82
N ALA A 93 19.99 -18.35 1.80
CA ALA A 93 20.61 -18.59 0.50
C ALA A 93 22.14 -18.38 0.49
N LEU A 94 22.65 -17.51 1.37
CA LEU A 94 24.04 -17.06 1.37
C LEU A 94 24.66 -17.18 2.77
N PRO A 95 24.88 -18.41 3.29
CA PRO A 95 25.29 -18.61 4.69
C PRO A 95 26.67 -18.04 5.05
N GLY A 96 27.48 -17.68 4.05
CA GLY A 96 28.79 -17.02 4.25
C GLY A 96 28.74 -15.49 4.24
N VAL A 97 27.55 -14.88 4.08
CA VAL A 97 27.39 -13.43 3.96
C VAL A 97 26.64 -12.89 5.18
N THR A 98 27.18 -11.79 5.76
CA THR A 98 26.46 -11.06 6.81
C THR A 98 25.36 -10.21 6.18
N VAL A 99 24.10 -10.45 6.55
CA VAL A 99 22.95 -9.69 6.06
C VAL A 99 22.29 -8.95 7.24
N SER A 100 22.21 -7.64 7.14
CA SER A 100 21.54 -6.77 8.12
C SER A 100 20.51 -5.88 7.43
N VAL A 101 19.41 -5.60 8.12
CA VAL A 101 18.42 -4.61 7.70
C VAL A 101 18.83 -3.26 8.27
N SER A 102 18.85 -2.22 7.43
CA SER A 102 19.11 -0.86 7.87
C SER A 102 17.92 -0.31 8.64
N GLU A 103 18.17 0.27 9.81
CA GLU A 103 17.16 0.96 10.63
C GLU A 103 17.00 2.46 10.24
N LEU A 104 17.71 2.91 9.22
CA LEU A 104 17.64 4.29 8.75
C LEU A 104 16.27 4.54 8.09
N ARG A 105 15.59 5.56 8.59
CA ARG A 105 14.35 6.03 7.99
C ARG A 105 14.65 6.89 6.77
N THR A 106 14.15 6.45 5.62
CA THR A 106 14.31 7.16 4.34
C THR A 106 12.97 7.65 3.76
N ASP A 107 11.89 7.60 4.55
CA ASP A 107 10.63 8.25 4.21
C ASP A 107 10.86 9.76 4.05
N PRO A 108 10.54 10.38 2.90
CA PRO A 108 10.83 11.80 2.66
C PRO A 108 9.93 12.77 3.47
N TRP A 109 8.87 12.26 4.10
CA TRP A 109 7.89 13.10 4.80
C TRP A 109 8.15 13.13 6.31
N ASP A 110 8.48 14.30 6.83
CA ASP A 110 8.78 14.49 8.25
C ASP A 110 7.52 14.70 9.10
N PHE A 111 6.53 15.44 8.57
CA PHE A 111 5.28 15.75 9.27
C PHE A 111 4.11 15.95 8.30
N ALA A 112 2.89 15.81 8.80
CA ALA A 112 1.66 16.20 8.12
C ALA A 112 0.85 17.16 9.00
N LEU A 113 0.22 18.14 8.37
CA LEU A 113 -0.77 19.03 9.01
C LEU A 113 -2.16 18.57 8.58
N VAL A 114 -3.05 18.35 9.56
CA VAL A 114 -4.44 17.91 9.38
C VAL A 114 -5.38 18.80 10.16
#